data_722650a4713bba1e674c012b99b9a51f
#
_entry.id   722650a4713bba1e674c012b99b9a51f
#
_cell.length_a   1.000
_cell.length_b   1.000
_cell.length_c   1.000
_cell.angle_alpha   90.00
_cell.angle_beta   90.00
_cell.angle_gamma   90.00
#
_symmetry.space_group_name_H-M   'P 1'
#
loop_
_entity.id
_entity.type
_entity.pdbx_description
1 polymer ?
#
loop_
_entity_poly.entity_id
_entity_poly.type
_entity_poly.pdbx_seq_one_letter_code
_entity_poly.pdbx_strand_id
1 'polypeptide(L)'
;MSIHTLVEDIYKTVADKEPAESVDLYDEIDQFGENCKRLMTNLFTEKRDGRTLRMSNIGRKDRYLWNAVNNPDVAEELPPNTYVKFMYGHLIEELLLFLTKLAGHEVTDEQKRCEVSGITGSMDCKIDGVVTDVKSVSTFGFKKFKDGSMALDDPFGYVAQIKGYAHSEGRDNRFGWLAMDKQNGHLTYLLYDTEDTKAFVHNTISYDIKERIEHIKEIVQKEEPPEHCYEAVADGKSGNKKLAVGCSYCSYKKVCWPDVRGFAYANGPRYLVEVANEP
;
A
#
# COMPACT_ATOMS: atom_id res chain seq x y z
N MET A 1 18.53 18.05 7.01
CA MET A 1 18.24 17.58 5.62
C MET A 1 16.85 18.06 5.21
N SER A 2 16.52 18.05 3.94
CA SER A 2 15.21 18.47 3.45
C SER A 2 14.51 17.26 2.80
N ILE A 3 13.26 17.01 3.16
CA ILE A 3 12.46 15.92 2.55
C ILE A 3 12.41 16.02 1.01
N HIS A 4 12.61 17.21 0.44
CA HIS A 4 12.64 17.42 -1.00
C HIS A 4 13.88 16.87 -1.71
N THR A 5 14.99 16.65 -0.98
CA THR A 5 16.24 16.10 -1.52
C THR A 5 16.43 14.63 -1.18
N LEU A 6 15.48 14.02 -0.45
CA LEU A 6 15.58 12.65 0.06
C LEU A 6 16.07 11.64 -0.98
N VAL A 7 15.45 11.60 -2.16
CA VAL A 7 15.81 10.62 -3.22
C VAL A 7 17.20 10.90 -3.79
N GLU A 8 17.56 12.15 -3.98
CA GLU A 8 18.84 12.58 -4.49
C GLU A 8 19.96 12.26 -3.48
N ASP A 9 19.70 12.52 -2.19
CA ASP A 9 20.66 12.24 -1.12
C ASP A 9 20.88 10.73 -0.95
N ILE A 10 19.82 9.90 -1.03
CA ILE A 10 19.95 8.44 -1.05
C ILE A 10 20.81 7.98 -2.23
N TYR A 11 20.53 8.46 -3.45
CA TYR A 11 21.31 8.06 -4.63
C TYR A 11 22.76 8.48 -4.52
N LYS A 12 23.03 9.68 -4.01
CA LYS A 12 24.39 10.16 -3.78
C LYS A 12 25.14 9.26 -2.80
N THR A 13 24.55 8.99 -1.64
CA THR A 13 25.14 8.12 -0.61
C THR A 13 25.50 6.73 -1.16
N VAL A 14 24.60 6.14 -1.97
CA VAL A 14 24.86 4.82 -2.59
C VAL A 14 25.94 4.88 -3.65
N ALA A 15 25.97 5.93 -4.48
CA ALA A 15 26.96 6.08 -5.56
C ALA A 15 28.38 6.34 -5.02
N ASP A 16 28.47 7.23 -4.03
CA ASP A 16 29.74 7.62 -3.42
C ASP A 16 30.23 6.59 -2.39
N LYS A 17 29.33 5.72 -1.90
CA LYS A 17 29.56 4.75 -0.80
C LYS A 17 30.02 5.43 0.50
N GLU A 18 29.52 6.64 0.72
CA GLU A 18 29.86 7.47 1.86
C GLU A 18 28.57 7.83 2.61
N PRO A 19 28.37 7.31 3.83
CA PRO A 19 27.27 7.75 4.69
C PRO A 19 27.47 9.22 5.11
N ALA A 20 26.39 9.88 5.52
CA ALA A 20 26.49 11.23 6.07
C ALA A 20 27.41 11.25 7.30
N GLU A 21 28.16 12.34 7.49
CA GLU A 21 29.15 12.47 8.58
C GLU A 21 28.58 12.24 9.99
N SER A 22 27.30 12.48 10.17
CA SER A 22 26.59 12.31 11.45
C SER A 22 26.15 10.86 11.73
N VAL A 23 26.39 9.94 10.79
CA VAL A 23 25.85 8.56 10.85
C VAL A 23 26.98 7.57 11.09
N ASP A 24 26.86 6.71 12.11
CA ASP A 24 27.72 5.56 12.28
C ASP A 24 27.25 4.41 11.38
N LEU A 25 28.04 4.09 10.37
CA LEU A 25 27.72 3.05 9.39
C LEU A 25 27.53 1.67 10.05
N TYR A 26 28.36 1.34 11.04
CA TYR A 26 28.33 0.00 11.64
C TYR A 26 27.11 -0.16 12.56
N ASP A 27 26.77 0.88 13.31
CA ASP A 27 25.57 0.87 14.14
C ASP A 27 24.30 0.73 13.26
N GLU A 28 24.22 1.43 12.12
CA GLU A 28 23.09 1.30 11.20
C GLU A 28 23.04 -0.06 10.50
N ILE A 29 24.17 -0.67 10.15
CA ILE A 29 24.23 -2.04 9.61
C ILE A 29 23.72 -3.05 10.66
N ASP A 30 24.15 -2.94 11.90
CA ASP A 30 23.72 -3.83 12.98
C ASP A 30 22.20 -3.67 13.24
N GLN A 31 21.70 -2.45 13.28
CA GLN A 31 20.27 -2.17 13.44
C GLN A 31 19.44 -2.73 12.27
N PHE A 32 19.90 -2.54 11.02
CA PHE A 32 19.27 -3.13 9.85
C PHE A 32 19.23 -4.66 9.92
N GLY A 33 20.32 -5.29 10.36
CA GLY A 33 20.40 -6.73 10.58
C GLY A 33 19.39 -7.23 11.61
N GLU A 34 19.27 -6.57 12.76
CA GLU A 34 18.30 -6.92 13.81
C GLU A 34 16.85 -6.67 13.34
N ASN A 35 16.58 -5.61 12.58
CA ASN A 35 15.27 -5.36 12.01
C ASN A 35 14.86 -6.48 11.02
N CYS A 36 15.75 -6.86 10.10
CA CYS A 36 15.52 -7.97 9.18
C CYS A 36 15.26 -9.28 9.91
N LYS A 37 16.02 -9.59 10.95
CA LYS A 37 15.85 -10.77 11.79
C LYS A 37 14.48 -10.76 12.49
N ARG A 38 14.09 -9.65 13.12
CA ARG A 38 12.78 -9.46 13.75
C ARG A 38 11.65 -9.65 12.73
N LEU A 39 11.76 -9.02 11.56
CA LEU A 39 10.81 -9.14 10.48
C LEU A 39 10.60 -10.59 10.05
N MET A 40 11.69 -11.32 9.78
CA MET A 40 11.61 -12.73 9.39
C MET A 40 11.01 -13.59 10.49
N THR A 41 11.40 -13.36 11.74
CA THR A 41 10.83 -14.08 12.89
C THR A 41 9.31 -13.89 12.92
N ASN A 42 8.82 -12.65 12.85
CA ASN A 42 7.39 -12.35 12.93
C ASN A 42 6.61 -12.97 11.76
N LEU A 43 7.16 -12.92 10.55
CA LEU A 43 6.52 -13.52 9.36
C LEU A 43 6.30 -15.03 9.48
N PHE A 44 7.15 -15.75 10.20
CA PHE A 44 7.06 -17.20 10.37
C PHE A 44 6.41 -17.64 11.68
N THR A 45 6.29 -16.76 12.67
CA THR A 45 5.76 -17.10 14.00
C THR A 45 4.40 -16.48 14.31
N GLU A 46 4.09 -15.31 13.74
CA GLU A 46 2.84 -14.61 14.00
C GLU A 46 1.72 -15.10 13.07
N LYS A 47 0.59 -15.48 13.67
CA LYS A 47 -0.65 -15.70 12.93
C LYS A 47 -1.49 -14.43 12.98
N ARG A 48 -1.77 -13.84 11.82
CA ARG A 48 -2.64 -12.65 11.70
C ARG A 48 -4.09 -13.08 11.56
N ASP A 49 -4.97 -12.54 12.41
CA ASP A 49 -6.40 -12.65 12.20
C ASP A 49 -6.81 -11.77 11.00
N GLY A 50 -7.37 -12.37 9.97
CA GLY A 50 -7.85 -11.70 8.76
C GLY A 50 -9.14 -10.89 8.95
N ARG A 51 -9.88 -11.12 10.04
CA ARG A 51 -11.27 -10.66 10.27
C ARG A 51 -11.39 -9.21 10.78
N THR A 52 -10.30 -8.47 10.92
CA THR A 52 -10.32 -7.15 11.53
C THR A 52 -10.16 -6.02 10.52
N LEU A 53 -10.93 -4.95 10.72
CA LEU A 53 -10.64 -3.67 10.09
C LEU A 53 -9.33 -3.10 10.65
N ARG A 54 -8.46 -2.63 9.77
CA ARG A 54 -7.16 -2.06 10.12
C ARG A 54 -6.93 -0.81 9.29
N MET A 55 -6.07 0.08 9.76
CA MET A 55 -5.71 1.27 9.01
C MET A 55 -5.17 0.93 7.60
N SER A 56 -4.40 -0.15 7.47
CA SER A 56 -3.84 -0.60 6.20
C SER A 56 -4.86 -1.14 5.18
N ASN A 57 -6.12 -1.40 5.59
CA ASN A 57 -7.15 -1.86 4.67
C ASN A 57 -8.37 -0.94 4.57
N ILE A 58 -8.48 0.09 5.42
CA ILE A 58 -9.68 0.94 5.53
C ILE A 58 -10.05 1.66 4.23
N GLY A 59 -9.09 1.86 3.33
CA GLY A 59 -9.28 2.46 2.01
C GLY A 59 -9.77 1.49 0.94
N ARG A 60 -9.87 0.19 1.23
CA ARG A 60 -10.43 -0.79 0.30
C ARG A 60 -11.91 -0.54 0.09
N LYS A 61 -12.47 -1.02 -1.02
CA LYS A 61 -13.88 -0.86 -1.36
C LYS A 61 -14.80 -1.54 -0.35
N ASP A 62 -15.99 -0.99 -0.15
CA ASP A 62 -16.96 -1.38 0.89
C ASP A 62 -17.30 -2.88 0.87
N ARG A 63 -17.66 -3.43 -0.29
CA ARG A 63 -17.97 -4.86 -0.42
C ARG A 63 -16.78 -5.77 -0.10
N TYR A 64 -15.55 -5.32 -0.41
CA TYR A 64 -14.33 -6.05 -0.01
C TYR A 64 -14.23 -6.11 1.52
N LEU A 65 -14.37 -4.97 2.19
CA LEU A 65 -14.28 -4.88 3.65
C LEU A 65 -15.42 -5.63 4.34
N TRP A 66 -16.62 -5.53 3.78
CA TRP A 66 -17.77 -6.29 4.27
C TRP A 66 -17.50 -7.80 4.24
N ASN A 67 -17.01 -8.34 3.11
CA ASN A 67 -16.65 -9.75 3.00
C ASN A 67 -15.48 -10.13 3.93
N ALA A 68 -14.48 -9.25 4.09
CA ALA A 68 -13.33 -9.51 4.96
C ALA A 68 -13.73 -9.68 6.43
N VAL A 69 -14.79 -8.99 6.87
CA VAL A 69 -15.29 -9.08 8.24
C VAL A 69 -16.34 -10.21 8.38
N ASN A 70 -17.31 -10.28 7.47
CA ASN A 70 -18.47 -11.16 7.61
C ASN A 70 -18.26 -12.55 6.99
N ASN A 71 -17.43 -12.66 5.95
CA ASN A 71 -17.20 -13.90 5.20
C ASN A 71 -15.72 -14.22 4.99
N PRO A 72 -14.86 -14.18 6.04
CA PRO A 72 -13.42 -14.37 5.86
C PRO A 72 -13.05 -15.76 5.32
N ASP A 73 -13.84 -16.77 5.66
CA ASP A 73 -13.54 -18.17 5.35
C ASP A 73 -13.78 -18.54 3.87
N VAL A 74 -14.49 -17.69 3.11
CA VAL A 74 -14.69 -17.87 1.66
C VAL A 74 -13.66 -17.13 0.80
N ALA A 75 -12.70 -16.46 1.43
CA ALA A 75 -11.60 -15.83 0.71
C ALA A 75 -10.75 -16.88 -0.02
N GLU A 76 -10.44 -16.63 -1.29
CA GLU A 76 -9.49 -17.46 -2.00
C GLU A 76 -8.11 -17.39 -1.34
N GLU A 77 -7.47 -18.54 -1.18
CA GLU A 77 -6.09 -18.60 -0.73
C GLU A 77 -5.16 -17.87 -1.72
N LEU A 78 -4.23 -17.12 -1.18
CA LEU A 78 -3.22 -16.46 -2.01
C LEU A 78 -2.24 -17.50 -2.55
N PRO A 79 -1.84 -17.38 -3.82
CA PRO A 79 -0.79 -18.24 -4.37
C PRO A 79 0.52 -18.10 -3.57
N PRO A 80 1.29 -19.17 -3.38
CA PRO A 80 2.53 -19.14 -2.58
C PRO A 80 3.52 -18.05 -2.99
N ASN A 81 3.63 -17.75 -4.27
CA ASN A 81 4.47 -16.66 -4.78
C ASN A 81 4.02 -15.26 -4.32
N THR A 82 2.77 -15.09 -3.90
CA THR A 82 2.28 -13.82 -3.33
C THR A 82 2.84 -13.59 -1.94
N TYR A 83 2.97 -14.63 -1.13
CA TYR A 83 3.63 -14.53 0.18
C TYR A 83 5.11 -14.14 0.03
N VAL A 84 5.81 -14.72 -0.96
CA VAL A 84 7.19 -14.32 -1.28
C VAL A 84 7.26 -12.83 -1.67
N LYS A 85 6.27 -12.33 -2.44
CA LYS A 85 6.21 -10.89 -2.76
C LYS A 85 5.99 -10.01 -1.54
N PHE A 86 5.22 -10.46 -0.55
CA PHE A 86 5.03 -9.71 0.69
C PHE A 86 6.33 -9.66 1.51
N MET A 87 7.01 -10.80 1.68
CA MET A 87 8.32 -10.85 2.34
C MET A 87 9.33 -9.90 1.67
N TYR A 88 9.39 -9.96 0.35
CA TYR A 88 10.23 -9.08 -0.46
C TYR A 88 9.86 -7.59 -0.28
N GLY A 89 8.56 -7.28 -0.20
CA GLY A 89 8.08 -5.92 0.08
C GLY A 89 8.57 -5.37 1.41
N HIS A 90 8.48 -6.16 2.47
CA HIS A 90 8.96 -5.77 3.79
C HIS A 90 10.49 -5.62 3.86
N LEU A 91 11.25 -6.48 3.16
CA LEU A 91 12.71 -6.32 3.09
C LEU A 91 13.13 -5.05 2.35
N ILE A 92 12.38 -4.67 1.30
CA ILE A 92 12.60 -3.39 0.61
C ILE A 92 12.30 -2.20 1.52
N GLU A 93 11.26 -2.27 2.33
CA GLU A 93 10.93 -1.24 3.31
C GLU A 93 12.11 -1.01 4.26
N GLU A 94 12.61 -2.07 4.92
CA GLU A 94 13.77 -1.98 5.81
C GLU A 94 15.02 -1.43 5.08
N LEU A 95 15.27 -1.88 3.84
CA LEU A 95 16.38 -1.37 3.03
C LEU A 95 16.24 0.13 2.75
N LEU A 96 15.05 0.61 2.42
CA LEU A 96 14.84 2.04 2.13
C LEU A 96 14.99 2.89 3.39
N LEU A 97 14.54 2.42 4.55
CA LEU A 97 14.75 3.11 5.82
C LEU A 97 16.24 3.17 6.18
N PHE A 98 16.97 2.08 6.02
CA PHE A 98 18.41 2.03 6.20
C PHE A 98 19.14 3.05 5.29
N LEU A 99 18.83 3.06 4.00
CA LEU A 99 19.44 3.99 3.04
C LEU A 99 19.09 5.46 3.35
N THR A 100 17.86 5.71 3.82
CA THR A 100 17.41 7.02 4.26
C THR A 100 18.22 7.54 5.44
N LYS A 101 18.49 6.69 6.44
CA LYS A 101 19.33 7.01 7.59
C LYS A 101 20.79 7.24 7.17
N LEU A 102 21.34 6.38 6.32
CA LEU A 102 22.70 6.57 5.79
C LEU A 102 22.85 7.88 5.02
N ALA A 103 21.82 8.35 4.34
CA ALA A 103 21.79 9.63 3.66
C ALA A 103 21.68 10.84 4.62
N GLY A 104 21.58 10.59 5.93
CA GLY A 104 21.52 11.61 6.98
C GLY A 104 20.15 12.22 7.23
N HIS A 105 19.07 11.62 6.69
CA HIS A 105 17.71 12.00 7.02
C HIS A 105 17.28 11.41 8.35
N GLU A 106 16.50 12.17 9.12
CA GLU A 106 15.97 11.72 10.39
C GLU A 106 14.82 10.74 10.16
N VAL A 107 14.95 9.49 10.63
CA VAL A 107 13.90 8.48 10.61
C VAL A 107 13.46 8.21 12.05
N THR A 108 12.18 8.47 12.34
CA THR A 108 11.61 8.30 13.69
C THR A 108 10.28 7.56 13.64
N ASP A 109 9.79 7.15 14.81
CA ASP A 109 8.48 6.51 14.98
C ASP A 109 8.28 5.25 14.09
N GLU A 110 9.37 4.48 13.83
CA GLU A 110 9.31 3.25 13.01
C GLU A 110 8.33 2.25 13.62
N GLN A 111 7.38 1.76 12.78
CA GLN A 111 6.33 0.80 13.14
C GLN A 111 5.47 1.24 14.36
N LYS A 112 5.34 2.55 14.57
CA LYS A 112 4.55 3.09 15.66
C LYS A 112 3.07 2.73 15.52
N ARG A 113 2.48 2.22 16.61
CA ARG A 113 1.04 1.93 16.67
C ARG A 113 0.24 3.22 16.68
N CYS A 114 -0.76 3.25 15.83
CA CYS A 114 -1.72 4.36 15.69
C CYS A 114 -3.14 3.86 15.82
N GLU A 115 -4.03 4.75 16.24
CA GLU A 115 -5.46 4.46 16.33
C GLU A 115 -6.27 5.69 15.92
N VAL A 116 -7.31 5.48 15.13
CA VAL A 116 -8.33 6.50 14.81
C VAL A 116 -9.70 5.84 14.92
N SER A 117 -10.57 6.40 15.74
CA SER A 117 -11.95 5.90 15.95
C SER A 117 -12.01 4.38 16.17
N GLY A 118 -11.11 3.80 16.97
CA GLY A 118 -11.06 2.36 17.26
C GLY A 118 -10.45 1.49 16.16
N ILE A 119 -10.02 2.05 15.03
CA ILE A 119 -9.27 1.34 14.00
C ILE A 119 -7.78 1.53 14.23
N THR A 120 -7.08 0.42 14.41
CA THR A 120 -5.64 0.42 14.69
C THR A 120 -4.80 0.13 13.44
N GLY A 121 -3.54 0.56 13.47
CA GLY A 121 -2.53 0.26 12.47
C GLY A 121 -1.13 0.51 13.01
N SER A 122 -0.12 0.20 12.21
CA SER A 122 1.25 0.63 12.45
C SER A 122 1.68 1.46 11.25
N MET A 123 2.12 2.69 11.48
CA MET A 123 2.71 3.50 10.42
C MET A 123 4.15 3.06 10.21
N ASP A 124 4.65 3.17 8.98
CA ASP A 124 6.00 2.74 8.66
C ASP A 124 7.03 3.61 9.39
N CYS A 125 6.96 4.93 9.24
CA CYS A 125 7.86 5.86 9.93
C CYS A 125 7.44 7.34 9.77
N LYS A 126 8.26 8.23 10.35
CA LYS A 126 8.39 9.62 9.93
C LYS A 126 9.79 9.84 9.34
N ILE A 127 9.86 10.55 8.22
CA ILE A 127 11.12 11.01 7.62
C ILE A 127 11.13 12.54 7.68
N ASP A 128 12.13 13.13 8.32
CA ASP A 128 12.24 14.59 8.56
C ASP A 128 10.93 15.17 9.15
N GLY A 129 10.30 14.44 10.07
CA GLY A 129 9.05 14.81 10.71
C GLY A 129 7.78 14.63 9.84
N VAL A 130 7.90 14.12 8.60
CA VAL A 130 6.77 13.84 7.70
C VAL A 130 6.33 12.38 7.87
N VAL A 131 5.05 12.14 8.17
CA VAL A 131 4.47 10.80 8.16
C VAL A 131 4.65 10.19 6.78
N THR A 132 5.38 9.09 6.72
CA THR A 132 5.80 8.46 5.45
C THR A 132 5.42 6.99 5.45
N ASP A 133 4.84 6.56 4.34
CA ASP A 133 4.49 5.18 4.06
C ASP A 133 5.40 4.69 2.91
N VAL A 134 6.10 3.58 3.13
CA VAL A 134 7.10 3.04 2.20
C VAL A 134 6.47 1.99 1.29
N LYS A 135 6.67 2.11 -0.01
CA LYS A 135 6.04 1.22 -0.99
C LYS A 135 7.02 0.61 -1.98
N SER A 136 7.02 -0.72 -2.08
CA SER A 136 7.65 -1.45 -3.17
C SER A 136 6.62 -1.76 -4.26
N VAL A 137 6.78 -1.18 -5.45
CA VAL A 137 5.77 -1.24 -6.50
C VAL A 137 6.31 -1.79 -7.82
N SER A 138 5.40 -2.18 -8.72
CA SER A 138 5.76 -2.47 -10.10
C SER A 138 6.06 -1.18 -10.86
N THR A 139 6.73 -1.27 -12.00
CA THR A 139 7.01 -0.10 -12.88
C THR A 139 5.72 0.68 -13.22
N PHE A 140 4.60 0.00 -13.42
CA PHE A 140 3.31 0.66 -13.64
C PHE A 140 2.83 1.43 -12.39
N GLY A 141 2.93 0.81 -11.22
CA GLY A 141 2.60 1.47 -9.94
C GLY A 141 3.54 2.63 -9.63
N PHE A 142 4.85 2.46 -9.89
CA PHE A 142 5.85 3.50 -9.69
C PHE A 142 5.55 4.78 -10.47
N LYS A 143 5.12 4.64 -11.74
CA LYS A 143 4.73 5.79 -12.54
C LYS A 143 3.63 6.62 -11.86
N LYS A 144 2.64 5.96 -11.24
CA LYS A 144 1.55 6.65 -10.53
C LYS A 144 2.05 7.45 -9.32
N PHE A 145 3.04 6.96 -8.58
CA PHE A 145 3.66 7.72 -7.49
C PHE A 145 4.48 8.89 -8.04
N LYS A 146 5.24 8.66 -9.11
CA LYS A 146 6.09 9.68 -9.73
C LYS A 146 5.32 10.85 -10.33
N ASP A 147 4.18 10.59 -10.96
CA ASP A 147 3.34 11.62 -11.60
C ASP A 147 2.16 12.07 -10.73
N GLY A 148 2.04 11.52 -9.51
CA GLY A 148 0.99 11.86 -8.55
C GLY A 148 -0.40 11.30 -8.86
N SER A 149 -0.57 10.53 -9.95
CA SER A 149 -1.87 9.97 -10.33
C SER A 149 -2.34 8.83 -9.42
N MET A 150 -1.50 8.37 -8.47
CA MET A 150 -1.87 7.36 -7.47
C MET A 150 -3.12 7.77 -6.69
N ALA A 151 -3.25 9.05 -6.33
CA ALA A 151 -4.40 9.55 -5.59
C ALA A 151 -5.73 9.47 -6.40
N LEU A 152 -5.66 9.44 -7.73
CA LEU A 152 -6.83 9.33 -8.62
C LEU A 152 -7.25 7.88 -8.90
N ASP A 153 -6.31 6.94 -8.82
CA ASP A 153 -6.54 5.52 -9.10
C ASP A 153 -5.82 4.67 -8.03
N ASP A 154 -6.47 4.60 -6.86
CA ASP A 154 -6.01 3.91 -5.65
C ASP A 154 -6.88 2.69 -5.31
N PRO A 155 -6.73 1.56 -6.03
CA PRO A 155 -7.51 0.36 -5.76
C PRO A 155 -7.09 -0.35 -4.46
N PHE A 156 -5.96 0.04 -3.87
CA PHE A 156 -5.42 -0.58 -2.65
C PHE A 156 -5.73 0.21 -1.37
N GLY A 157 -6.17 1.47 -1.49
CA GLY A 157 -6.54 2.31 -0.36
C GLY A 157 -5.36 2.99 0.34
N TYR A 158 -4.28 3.27 -0.36
CA TYR A 158 -3.08 3.91 0.19
C TYR A 158 -3.34 5.32 0.71
N VAL A 159 -4.27 6.06 0.06
CA VAL A 159 -4.65 7.40 0.51
C VAL A 159 -5.31 7.35 1.88
N ALA A 160 -6.30 6.47 2.07
CA ALA A 160 -6.97 6.34 3.36
C ALA A 160 -6.01 5.83 4.45
N GLN A 161 -5.13 4.90 4.11
CA GLN A 161 -4.10 4.39 5.01
C GLN A 161 -3.24 5.52 5.58
N ILE A 162 -2.61 6.30 4.71
CA ILE A 162 -1.69 7.36 5.15
C ILE A 162 -2.43 8.53 5.81
N LYS A 163 -3.65 8.85 5.35
CA LYS A 163 -4.52 9.83 6.01
C LYS A 163 -4.84 9.42 7.45
N GLY A 164 -5.09 8.14 7.69
CA GLY A 164 -5.29 7.60 9.02
C GLY A 164 -4.06 7.78 9.91
N TYR A 165 -2.88 7.46 9.39
CA TYR A 165 -1.63 7.65 10.12
C TYR A 165 -1.35 9.13 10.39
N ALA A 166 -1.48 9.99 9.39
CA ALA A 166 -1.28 11.43 9.54
C ALA A 166 -2.26 12.06 10.53
N HIS A 167 -3.54 11.63 10.47
CA HIS A 167 -4.56 12.09 11.42
C HIS A 167 -4.23 11.72 12.86
N SER A 168 -3.77 10.48 13.10
CA SER A 168 -3.39 10.02 14.45
C SER A 168 -2.22 10.84 15.04
N GLU A 169 -1.41 11.46 14.20
CA GLU A 169 -0.28 12.31 14.56
C GLU A 169 -0.63 13.82 14.55
N GLY A 170 -1.90 14.18 14.29
CA GLY A 170 -2.34 15.58 14.18
C GLY A 170 -1.72 16.32 12.97
N ARG A 171 -1.46 15.59 11.88
CA ARG A 171 -0.77 16.09 10.68
C ARG A 171 -1.56 15.85 9.39
N ASP A 172 -2.86 16.11 9.41
CA ASP A 172 -3.78 15.85 8.28
C ASP A 172 -3.38 16.47 6.95
N ASN A 173 -2.59 17.53 7.01
CA ASN A 173 -2.17 18.33 5.86
C ASN A 173 -0.77 18.00 5.34
N ARG A 174 -0.02 17.06 5.98
CA ARG A 174 1.36 16.76 5.59
C ARG A 174 1.73 15.29 5.77
N PHE A 175 1.97 14.60 4.66
CA PHE A 175 2.38 13.20 4.63
C PHE A 175 2.98 12.85 3.26
N GLY A 176 3.61 11.68 3.14
CA GLY A 176 4.23 11.30 1.89
C GLY A 176 4.41 9.79 1.70
N TRP A 177 4.79 9.41 0.49
CA TRP A 177 5.14 8.04 0.13
C TRP A 177 6.54 7.99 -0.45
N LEU A 178 7.40 7.17 0.14
CA LEU A 178 8.66 6.77 -0.45
C LEU A 178 8.43 5.50 -1.25
N ALA A 179 8.46 5.59 -2.58
CA ALA A 179 8.19 4.46 -3.45
C ALA A 179 9.41 4.00 -4.24
N MET A 180 9.62 2.67 -4.28
CA MET A 180 10.65 2.04 -5.09
C MET A 180 10.02 1.18 -6.19
N ASP A 181 10.46 1.40 -7.43
CA ASP A 181 10.25 0.42 -8.50
C ASP A 181 11.12 -0.80 -8.25
N LYS A 182 10.49 -1.88 -7.81
CA LYS A 182 11.18 -3.13 -7.44
C LYS A 182 11.82 -3.89 -8.60
N GLN A 183 11.60 -3.45 -9.86
CA GLN A 183 12.18 -4.09 -11.05
C GLN A 183 13.52 -3.46 -11.42
N ASN A 184 13.69 -2.14 -11.19
CA ASN A 184 14.87 -1.40 -11.63
C ASN A 184 15.53 -0.53 -10.57
N GLY A 185 14.98 -0.47 -9.34
CA GLY A 185 15.57 0.27 -8.22
C GLY A 185 15.35 1.79 -8.26
N HIS A 186 14.51 2.30 -9.17
CA HIS A 186 14.19 3.72 -9.16
C HIS A 186 13.38 4.12 -7.93
N LEU A 187 13.74 5.27 -7.33
CA LEU A 187 13.07 5.86 -6.18
C LEU A 187 12.29 7.10 -6.58
N THR A 188 11.21 7.36 -5.87
CA THR A 188 10.47 8.62 -5.90
C THR A 188 9.87 8.90 -4.53
N TYR A 189 9.78 10.17 -4.17
CA TYR A 189 9.07 10.63 -2.99
C TYR A 189 7.89 11.49 -3.44
N LEU A 190 6.67 11.06 -3.11
CA LEU A 190 5.46 11.83 -3.37
C LEU A 190 5.04 12.49 -2.06
N LEU A 191 5.28 13.81 -1.95
CA LEU A 191 4.89 14.62 -0.82
C LEU A 191 3.52 15.25 -1.06
N TYR A 192 2.62 15.08 -0.12
CA TYR A 192 1.43 15.92 0.03
C TYR A 192 1.66 16.91 1.17
N ASP A 193 1.54 18.20 0.87
CA ASP A 193 1.63 19.28 1.86
C ASP A 193 0.83 20.47 1.35
N THR A 194 -0.18 20.88 2.10
CA THR A 194 -1.06 21.99 1.68
C THR A 194 -0.41 23.38 1.85
N GLU A 195 0.69 23.46 2.58
CA GLU A 195 1.42 24.69 2.85
C GLU A 195 2.69 24.82 2.00
N ASP A 196 3.14 23.74 1.38
CA ASP A 196 4.36 23.71 0.58
C ASP A 196 4.05 23.80 -0.92
N THR A 197 4.49 24.88 -1.56
CA THR A 197 4.27 25.13 -2.99
C THR A 197 5.04 24.16 -3.91
N LYS A 198 6.02 23.42 -3.38
CA LYS A 198 6.78 22.38 -4.12
C LYS A 198 6.16 21.01 -3.97
N ALA A 199 5.29 20.83 -3.00
CA ALA A 199 4.59 19.56 -2.81
C ALA A 199 3.52 19.36 -3.88
N PHE A 200 3.25 18.09 -4.16
CA PHE A 200 2.17 17.72 -5.06
C PHE A 200 0.82 17.84 -4.34
N VAL A 201 0.08 18.91 -4.58
CA VAL A 201 -1.26 19.10 -4.02
C VAL A 201 -2.31 18.62 -5.00
N HIS A 202 -2.96 17.50 -4.67
CA HIS A 202 -4.13 17.05 -5.41
C HIS A 202 -5.38 17.28 -4.56
N ASN A 203 -6.35 18.04 -5.08
CA ASN A 203 -7.65 18.30 -4.41
C ASN A 203 -8.43 17.00 -4.10
N THR A 204 -8.10 15.90 -4.79
CA THR A 204 -8.68 14.57 -4.55
C THR A 204 -8.21 13.89 -3.27
N ILE A 205 -7.19 14.43 -2.59
CA ILE A 205 -6.75 13.94 -1.27
C ILE A 205 -7.53 14.58 -0.12
N SER A 206 -8.52 15.41 -0.40
CA SER A 206 -9.52 15.84 0.57
C SER A 206 -10.38 14.63 0.98
N TYR A 207 -9.92 13.90 1.98
CA TYR A 207 -10.50 12.64 2.44
C TYR A 207 -10.66 12.71 3.96
N ASP A 208 -11.88 12.68 4.45
CA ASP A 208 -12.13 12.59 5.87
C ASP A 208 -12.03 11.14 6.34
N ILE A 209 -10.96 10.85 7.07
CA ILE A 209 -10.69 9.48 7.54
C ILE A 209 -11.68 9.05 8.62
N LYS A 210 -12.18 9.95 9.45
CA LYS A 210 -13.17 9.61 10.48
C LYS A 210 -14.50 9.27 9.84
N GLU A 211 -14.97 10.09 8.89
CA GLU A 211 -16.18 9.81 8.13
C GLU A 211 -16.06 8.45 7.41
N ARG A 212 -14.92 8.17 6.80
CA ARG A 212 -14.66 6.87 6.17
C ARG A 212 -14.73 5.71 7.15
N ILE A 213 -14.14 5.85 8.32
CA ILE A 213 -14.15 4.79 9.34
C ILE A 213 -15.57 4.54 9.84
N GLU A 214 -16.33 5.58 10.16
CA GLU A 214 -17.71 5.41 10.61
C GLU A 214 -18.60 4.78 9.52
N HIS A 215 -18.47 5.25 8.28
CA HIS A 215 -19.17 4.63 7.15
C HIS A 215 -18.88 3.11 7.03
N ILE A 216 -17.62 2.70 7.15
CA ILE A 216 -17.28 1.27 7.05
C ILE A 216 -17.79 0.47 8.26
N LYS A 217 -17.76 1.04 9.46
CA LYS A 217 -18.35 0.38 10.63
C LYS A 217 -19.86 0.12 10.45
N GLU A 218 -20.58 1.07 9.86
CA GLU A 218 -21.98 0.89 9.50
C GLU A 218 -22.17 -0.17 8.41
N ILE A 219 -21.34 -0.13 7.37
CA ILE A 219 -21.41 -1.08 6.25
C ILE A 219 -21.21 -2.53 6.72
N VAL A 220 -20.21 -2.79 7.53
CA VAL A 220 -19.90 -4.18 7.98
C VAL A 220 -20.96 -4.76 8.95
N GLN A 221 -21.84 -3.92 9.49
CA GLN A 221 -22.96 -4.36 10.32
C GLN A 221 -24.20 -4.74 9.53
N LYS A 222 -24.27 -4.41 8.23
CA LYS A 222 -25.42 -4.75 7.39
C LYS A 222 -25.47 -6.26 7.12
N GLU A 223 -26.66 -6.84 7.08
CA GLU A 223 -26.88 -8.24 6.74
C GLU A 223 -26.53 -8.52 5.28
N GLU A 224 -26.85 -7.59 4.38
CA GLU A 224 -26.62 -7.70 2.94
C GLU A 224 -25.31 -7.01 2.53
N PRO A 225 -24.53 -7.64 1.63
CA PRO A 225 -23.32 -7.03 1.12
C PRO A 225 -23.62 -5.77 0.29
N PRO A 226 -22.75 -4.74 0.32
CA PRO A 226 -22.87 -3.60 -0.58
C PRO A 226 -22.82 -4.01 -2.06
N GLU A 227 -23.13 -3.08 -2.97
CA GLU A 227 -22.98 -3.27 -4.41
C GLU A 227 -21.56 -3.69 -4.83
N HIS A 228 -21.42 -4.24 -6.03
CA HIS A 228 -20.12 -4.64 -6.57
C HIS A 228 -19.12 -3.49 -6.53
N CYS A 229 -17.87 -3.80 -6.15
CA CYS A 229 -16.81 -2.78 -6.07
C CYS A 229 -16.50 -2.11 -7.41
N TYR A 230 -16.69 -2.86 -8.50
CA TYR A 230 -16.41 -2.45 -9.87
C TYR A 230 -17.31 -3.21 -10.82
N GLU A 231 -17.69 -2.57 -11.91
CA GLU A 231 -18.36 -3.22 -13.04
C GLU A 231 -17.39 -4.09 -13.85
N ALA A 232 -17.93 -5.07 -14.56
CA ALA A 232 -17.17 -5.83 -15.54
C ALA A 232 -16.80 -4.95 -16.72
N VAL A 233 -15.60 -5.11 -17.25
CA VAL A 233 -15.07 -4.30 -18.35
C VAL A 233 -14.91 -5.12 -19.63
N ALA A 234 -15.00 -4.48 -20.80
CA ALA A 234 -14.79 -5.15 -22.07
C ALA A 234 -13.40 -5.78 -22.18
N ASP A 235 -13.32 -7.01 -22.70
CA ASP A 235 -12.05 -7.67 -23.01
C ASP A 235 -11.65 -7.42 -24.46
N GLY A 236 -11.17 -6.21 -24.73
CA GLY A 236 -10.80 -5.76 -26.07
C GLY A 236 -12.00 -5.76 -27.02
N LYS A 237 -11.82 -6.32 -28.23
CA LYS A 237 -12.85 -6.40 -29.28
C LYS A 237 -13.50 -7.78 -29.38
N SER A 238 -13.26 -8.67 -28.41
CA SER A 238 -13.76 -10.06 -28.43
C SER A 238 -15.26 -10.20 -28.19
N GLY A 239 -15.91 -9.14 -27.68
CA GLY A 239 -17.27 -9.17 -27.17
C GLY A 239 -17.36 -9.71 -25.72
N ASN A 240 -16.30 -10.29 -25.19
CA ASN A 240 -16.25 -10.81 -23.81
C ASN A 240 -16.19 -9.65 -22.81
N LYS A 241 -16.66 -9.92 -21.58
CA LYS A 241 -16.40 -9.04 -20.44
C LYS A 241 -15.54 -9.76 -19.42
N LYS A 242 -14.60 -9.03 -18.85
CA LYS A 242 -13.68 -9.49 -17.81
C LYS A 242 -13.82 -8.69 -16.53
N LEU A 243 -13.29 -9.22 -15.44
CA LEU A 243 -13.17 -8.48 -14.21
C LEU A 243 -12.32 -7.23 -14.39
N ALA A 244 -12.74 -6.13 -13.78
CA ALA A 244 -11.88 -4.96 -13.58
C ALA A 244 -10.61 -5.35 -12.82
N VAL A 245 -9.53 -4.56 -12.98
CA VAL A 245 -8.22 -4.85 -12.38
C VAL A 245 -8.32 -5.05 -10.87
N GLY A 246 -9.06 -4.19 -10.17
CA GLY A 246 -9.25 -4.30 -8.72
C GLY A 246 -9.93 -5.62 -8.27
N CYS A 247 -10.86 -6.14 -9.08
CA CYS A 247 -11.50 -7.43 -8.82
C CYS A 247 -10.58 -8.61 -9.15
N SER A 248 -9.70 -8.50 -10.14
CA SER A 248 -8.79 -9.59 -10.54
C SER A 248 -7.85 -10.01 -9.39
N TYR A 249 -7.46 -9.05 -8.55
CA TYR A 249 -6.62 -9.28 -7.36
C TYR A 249 -7.41 -9.46 -6.06
N CYS A 250 -8.74 -9.50 -6.12
CA CYS A 250 -9.60 -9.65 -4.96
C CYS A 250 -9.73 -11.14 -4.57
N SER A 251 -9.53 -11.45 -3.30
CA SER A 251 -9.74 -12.81 -2.77
C SER A 251 -11.21 -13.24 -2.73
N TYR A 252 -12.14 -12.28 -2.88
CA TYR A 252 -13.58 -12.52 -2.88
C TYR A 252 -14.21 -12.50 -4.28
N LYS A 253 -13.40 -12.53 -5.36
CA LYS A 253 -13.91 -12.41 -6.73
C LYS A 253 -14.93 -13.50 -7.10
N LYS A 254 -14.74 -14.74 -6.62
CA LYS A 254 -15.69 -15.83 -6.88
C LYS A 254 -17.00 -15.70 -6.08
N VAL A 255 -16.96 -15.03 -4.93
CA VAL A 255 -18.18 -14.73 -4.16
C VAL A 255 -19.01 -13.66 -4.86
N CYS A 256 -18.34 -12.63 -5.39
CA CYS A 256 -18.99 -11.57 -6.15
C CYS A 256 -19.46 -12.01 -7.55
N TRP A 257 -18.69 -12.90 -8.18
CA TRP A 257 -18.89 -13.35 -9.55
C TRP A 257 -18.81 -14.88 -9.58
N PRO A 258 -19.90 -15.61 -9.17
CA PRO A 258 -19.87 -17.09 -9.05
C PRO A 258 -19.50 -17.80 -10.34
N ASP A 259 -19.93 -17.26 -11.49
CA ASP A 259 -19.71 -17.85 -12.82
C ASP A 259 -18.39 -17.38 -13.48
N VAL A 260 -17.52 -16.68 -12.74
CA VAL A 260 -16.26 -16.18 -13.29
C VAL A 260 -15.33 -17.32 -13.70
N ARG A 261 -14.84 -17.28 -14.95
CA ARG A 261 -13.92 -18.28 -15.51
C ARG A 261 -12.50 -17.68 -15.60
N GLY A 262 -11.53 -18.43 -15.07
CA GLY A 262 -10.11 -18.06 -15.11
C GLY A 262 -9.38 -18.70 -16.29
N PHE A 263 -8.65 -17.89 -17.05
CA PHE A 263 -7.84 -18.34 -18.19
C PHE A 263 -6.38 -17.92 -17.97
N ALA A 264 -5.46 -18.85 -18.23
CA ALA A 264 -4.03 -18.57 -18.19
C ALA A 264 -3.57 -17.93 -19.51
N TYR A 265 -3.02 -16.71 -19.42
CA TYR A 265 -2.40 -16.00 -20.54
C TYR A 265 -0.93 -15.72 -20.24
N ALA A 266 -0.14 -15.49 -21.26
CA ALA A 266 1.29 -15.16 -21.12
C ALA A 266 1.54 -13.93 -20.19
N ASN A 267 0.60 -12.98 -20.17
CA ASN A 267 0.65 -11.77 -19.35
C ASN A 267 -0.07 -11.91 -17.99
N GLY A 268 -0.35 -13.16 -17.56
CA GLY A 268 -1.06 -13.43 -16.31
C GLY A 268 -2.51 -13.90 -16.52
N PRO A 269 -3.18 -14.32 -15.44
CA PRO A 269 -4.54 -14.84 -15.53
C PRO A 269 -5.54 -13.76 -15.94
N ARG A 270 -6.50 -14.12 -16.79
CA ARG A 270 -7.70 -13.30 -17.08
C ARG A 270 -8.92 -14.00 -16.52
N TYR A 271 -9.81 -13.20 -15.98
CA TYR A 271 -11.06 -13.65 -15.37
C TYR A 271 -12.23 -13.09 -16.20
N LEU A 272 -12.91 -13.96 -16.97
CA LEU A 272 -14.06 -13.59 -17.78
C LEU A 272 -15.34 -13.84 -17.00
N VAL A 273 -16.26 -12.86 -17.05
CA VAL A 273 -17.60 -12.92 -16.46
C VAL A 273 -18.68 -13.13 -17.52
N GLU A 274 -18.41 -12.72 -18.76
CA GLU A 274 -19.27 -12.98 -19.91
C GLU A 274 -18.39 -13.43 -21.09
N VAL A 275 -18.82 -14.46 -21.77
CA VAL A 275 -18.16 -15.01 -22.99
C VAL A 275 -19.15 -14.88 -24.13
N ALA A 276 -18.85 -14.03 -25.13
CA ALA A 276 -19.76 -13.68 -26.22
C ALA A 276 -20.04 -14.84 -27.20
N ASN A 277 -19.06 -15.76 -27.35
CA ASN A 277 -19.21 -16.93 -28.20
C ASN A 277 -18.92 -18.16 -27.31
N GLU A 278 -19.95 -18.73 -26.72
CA GLU A 278 -19.83 -20.09 -26.15
C GLU A 278 -19.90 -21.09 -27.30
N PRO A 279 -19.00 -22.09 -27.36
CA PRO A 279 -19.03 -23.15 -28.36
C PRO A 279 -20.25 -24.04 -28.22
#